data_fb0ff814f5802cd3c315ffd4e4949f27
#
_entry.id   fb0ff814f5802cd3c315ffd4e4949f27
#
_cell.length_a   1.000
_cell.length_b   1.000
_cell.length_c   1.000
_cell.angle_alpha   90.00
_cell.angle_beta   90.00
_cell.angle_gamma   90.00
#
_symmetry.space_group_name_H-M   'P 1'
#
loop_
_entity.id
_entity.type
_entity.pdbx_description
1 polymer ?
#
loop_
_entity_poly.entity_id
_entity_poly.type
_entity_poly.pdbx_seq_one_letter_code
_entity_poly.pdbx_strand_id
1 'polypeptide(L)'
;MTAFEEHKEELERYEQMFGKERGRLAVSLDRITNALVLTGQHGVYCTSQRNPAVPAMDLRMVTQELTHAKELIQSVMEEIRKARQGA
;
A
#
# COMPACT_ATOMS: atom_id res chain seq x y z
N MET A 1 -19.01 -6.88 -2.48
CA MET A 1 -17.61 -7.15 -2.86
C MET A 1 -16.73 -7.03 -1.63
N THR A 2 -15.84 -7.98 -1.41
CA THR A 2 -14.94 -7.94 -0.27
C THR A 2 -13.74 -7.03 -0.56
N ALA A 3 -13.06 -6.57 0.50
CA ALA A 3 -11.85 -5.76 0.35
C ALA A 3 -10.76 -6.51 -0.43
N PHE A 4 -10.68 -7.83 -0.25
CA PHE A 4 -9.74 -8.67 -0.98
C PHE A 4 -10.01 -8.64 -2.48
N GLU A 5 -11.27 -8.74 -2.89
CA GLU A 5 -11.65 -8.71 -4.31
C GLU A 5 -11.36 -7.34 -4.93
N GLU A 6 -11.62 -6.25 -4.21
CA GLU A 6 -11.33 -4.90 -4.67
C GLU A 6 -9.83 -4.70 -4.88
N HIS A 7 -9.01 -5.19 -3.96
CA HIS A 7 -7.56 -5.11 -4.07
C HIS A 7 -7.03 -5.92 -5.26
N LYS A 8 -7.63 -7.10 -5.48
CA LYS A 8 -7.25 -7.95 -6.59
C LYS A 8 -7.57 -7.27 -7.93
N GLU A 9 -8.76 -6.70 -8.06
CA GLU A 9 -9.16 -6.00 -9.27
C GLU A 9 -8.29 -4.78 -9.55
N GLU A 10 -7.96 -4.02 -8.53
CA GLU A 10 -7.07 -2.87 -8.63
C GLU A 10 -5.69 -3.30 -9.14
N LEU A 11 -5.13 -4.35 -8.56
CA LEU A 11 -3.84 -4.87 -8.95
C LEU A 11 -3.86 -5.32 -10.42
N GLU A 12 -4.89 -6.05 -10.83
CA GLU A 12 -5.03 -6.51 -12.20
C GLU A 12 -5.10 -5.34 -13.19
N ARG A 13 -5.83 -4.28 -12.85
CA ARG A 13 -5.91 -3.09 -13.71
C ARG A 13 -4.55 -2.43 -13.87
N TYR A 14 -3.82 -2.26 -12.78
CA TYR A 14 -2.48 -1.66 -12.83
C TYR A 14 -1.51 -2.54 -13.62
N GLU A 15 -1.60 -3.86 -13.46
CA GLU A 15 -0.77 -4.77 -14.24
C GLU A 15 -1.07 -4.69 -15.74
N GLN A 16 -2.33 -4.53 -16.11
CA GLN A 16 -2.72 -4.36 -17.52
C GLN A 16 -2.23 -3.05 -18.10
N MET A 17 -2.26 -1.97 -17.30
CA MET A 17 -1.86 -0.64 -17.76
C MET A 17 -0.34 -0.48 -17.88
N PHE A 18 0.41 -1.01 -16.93
CA PHE A 18 1.83 -0.73 -16.78
C PHE A 18 2.73 -1.95 -16.94
N GLY A 19 2.15 -3.14 -17.05
CA GLY A 19 2.88 -4.39 -17.02
C GLY A 19 2.89 -4.96 -15.61
N LYS A 20 3.25 -6.24 -15.49
CA LYS A 20 3.14 -6.98 -14.24
C LYS A 20 3.94 -6.35 -13.10
N GLU A 21 5.22 -6.09 -13.33
CA GLU A 21 6.12 -5.58 -12.30
C GLU A 21 5.83 -4.12 -11.95
N ARG A 22 5.70 -3.27 -12.97
CA ARG A 22 5.40 -1.85 -12.77
C ARG A 22 4.03 -1.65 -12.15
N GLY A 23 3.06 -2.49 -12.52
CA GLY A 23 1.72 -2.45 -11.94
C GLY A 23 1.77 -2.72 -10.44
N ARG A 24 2.52 -3.73 -10.02
CA ARG A 24 2.70 -4.05 -8.60
C ARG A 24 3.38 -2.92 -7.85
N LEU A 25 4.39 -2.30 -8.46
CA LEU A 25 5.07 -1.15 -7.84
C LEU A 25 4.15 0.05 -7.73
N ALA A 26 3.30 0.30 -8.73
CA ALA A 26 2.32 1.39 -8.69
C ALA A 26 1.31 1.19 -7.55
N VAL A 27 0.79 -0.02 -7.38
CA VAL A 27 -0.10 -0.34 -6.26
C VAL A 27 0.63 -0.16 -4.93
N SER A 28 1.89 -0.59 -4.85
CA SER A 28 2.70 -0.42 -3.64
C SER A 28 2.84 1.05 -3.26
N LEU A 29 3.12 1.92 -4.24
CA LEU A 29 3.21 3.36 -4.00
C LEU A 29 1.89 3.94 -3.50
N ASP A 30 0.76 3.51 -4.07
CA ASP A 30 -0.55 3.94 -3.61
C ASP A 30 -0.79 3.54 -2.15
N ARG A 31 -0.42 2.32 -1.78
CA ARG A 31 -0.57 1.83 -0.41
C ARG A 31 0.30 2.61 0.57
N ILE A 32 1.54 2.87 0.21
CA ILE A 32 2.44 3.68 1.03
C ILE A 32 1.91 5.11 1.15
N THR A 33 1.44 5.70 0.06
CA THR A 33 0.86 7.04 0.06
C THR A 33 -0.36 7.12 0.98
N ASN A 34 -1.25 6.13 0.92
CA ASN A 34 -2.41 6.07 1.80
C ASN A 34 -2.00 6.02 3.27
N ALA A 35 -0.99 5.19 3.60
CA ALA A 35 -0.49 5.10 4.97
C ALA A 35 0.09 6.44 5.44
N LEU A 36 0.83 7.13 4.58
CA LEU A 36 1.40 8.44 4.89
C LEU A 36 0.33 9.49 5.11
N VAL A 37 -0.71 9.51 4.26
CA VAL A 37 -1.81 10.45 4.39
C VAL A 37 -2.57 10.22 5.69
N LEU A 38 -2.89 8.97 6.00
CA LEU A 38 -3.60 8.64 7.25
C LEU A 38 -2.78 9.07 8.48
N THR A 39 -1.49 8.79 8.47
CA THR A 39 -0.59 9.17 9.56
C THR A 39 -0.48 10.69 9.68
N GLY A 40 -0.33 11.39 8.54
CA GLY A 40 -0.23 12.84 8.51
C GLY A 40 -1.50 13.54 8.99
N GLN A 41 -2.65 13.07 8.53
CA GLN A 41 -3.95 13.63 8.95
C GLN A 41 -4.15 13.47 10.45
N HIS A 42 -3.81 12.31 11.00
CA HIS A 42 -3.91 12.07 12.43
C HIS A 42 -3.01 13.01 13.21
N GLY A 43 -1.76 13.19 12.77
CA GLY A 43 -0.81 14.09 13.40
C GLY A 43 -1.29 15.54 13.40
N VAL A 44 -1.78 16.03 12.26
CA VAL A 44 -2.33 17.39 12.16
C VAL A 44 -3.53 17.56 13.08
N TYR A 45 -4.44 16.59 13.08
CA TYR A 45 -5.65 16.65 13.90
C TYR A 45 -5.27 16.73 15.38
N CYS A 46 -4.36 15.87 15.84
CA CYS A 46 -3.95 15.84 17.23
C CYS A 46 -3.26 17.12 17.67
N THR A 47 -2.43 17.71 16.82
CA THR A 47 -1.70 18.94 17.16
C THR A 47 -2.55 20.19 17.07
N SER A 48 -3.48 20.26 16.11
CA SER A 48 -4.31 21.43 15.86
C SER A 48 -5.48 21.54 16.82
N GLN A 49 -6.11 20.43 17.13
CA GLN A 49 -7.38 20.40 17.87
C GLN A 49 -7.18 20.25 19.38
N ARG A 50 -6.11 19.62 19.81
CA ARG A 50 -5.86 19.27 21.22
C ARG A 50 -7.09 18.67 21.90
N ASN A 51 -7.88 17.96 21.12
CA ASN A 51 -9.15 17.43 21.59
C ASN A 51 -8.92 16.01 22.12
N PRO A 52 -9.14 15.79 23.44
CA PRO A 52 -8.95 14.45 24.02
C PRO A 52 -9.94 13.41 23.49
N ALA A 53 -11.00 13.85 22.79
CA ALA A 53 -11.96 12.95 22.16
C ALA A 53 -11.55 12.51 20.76
N VAL A 54 -10.37 12.93 20.29
CA VAL A 54 -9.84 12.47 18.98
C VAL A 54 -9.64 10.97 19.03
N PRO A 55 -10.27 10.21 18.14
CA PRO A 55 -10.04 8.78 18.11
C PRO A 55 -8.57 8.50 17.76
N ALA A 56 -8.00 7.51 18.40
CA ALA A 56 -6.65 7.06 18.09
C ALA A 56 -6.60 6.61 16.62
N MET A 57 -5.46 6.85 15.98
CA MET A 57 -5.23 6.37 14.62
C MET A 57 -5.40 4.85 14.59
N ASP A 58 -6.07 4.34 13.54
CA ASP A 58 -6.20 2.90 13.35
C ASP A 58 -4.88 2.33 12.84
N LEU A 59 -4.04 1.91 13.78
CA LEU A 59 -2.75 1.32 13.47
C LEU A 59 -2.86 0.05 12.64
N ARG A 60 -3.96 -0.68 12.78
CA ARG A 60 -4.18 -1.89 11.98
C ARG A 60 -4.33 -1.55 10.51
N MET A 61 -5.06 -0.48 10.20
CA MET A 61 -5.24 -0.03 8.83
C MET A 61 -3.91 0.39 8.20
N VAL A 62 -3.13 1.19 8.92
CA VAL A 62 -1.80 1.62 8.46
C VAL A 62 -0.88 0.40 8.28
N THR A 63 -0.88 -0.51 9.24
CA THR A 63 -0.06 -1.72 9.17
C THR A 63 -0.44 -2.59 7.98
N GLN A 64 -1.74 -2.76 7.72
CA GLN A 64 -2.21 -3.54 6.57
C GLN A 64 -1.77 -2.92 5.24
N GLU A 65 -1.88 -1.61 5.10
CA GLU A 65 -1.45 -0.91 3.88
C GLU A 65 0.06 -1.10 3.65
N LEU A 66 0.87 -0.91 4.68
CA LEU A 66 2.32 -1.04 4.58
C LEU A 66 2.75 -2.50 4.35
N THR A 67 2.09 -3.45 5.00
CA THR A 67 2.37 -4.88 4.81
C THR A 67 2.06 -5.30 3.38
N HIS A 68 0.93 -4.86 2.83
CA HIS A 68 0.56 -5.17 1.46
C HIS A 68 1.59 -4.59 0.48
N ALA A 69 1.99 -3.34 0.66
CA ALA A 69 3.02 -2.71 -0.15
C ALA A 69 4.34 -3.50 -0.09
N LYS A 70 4.76 -3.88 1.11
CA LYS A 70 5.98 -4.65 1.32
C LYS A 70 5.94 -5.97 0.55
N GLU A 71 4.83 -6.70 0.65
CA GLU A 71 4.68 -7.99 -0.02
C GLU A 71 4.74 -7.85 -1.54
N LEU A 72 4.11 -6.82 -2.09
CA LEU A 72 4.15 -6.55 -3.52
C LEU A 72 5.57 -6.22 -3.99
N ILE A 73 6.26 -5.37 -3.26
CA ILE A 73 7.65 -5.01 -3.58
C ILE A 73 8.55 -6.25 -3.53
N GLN A 74 8.40 -7.07 -2.50
CA GLN A 74 9.16 -8.32 -2.37
C GLN A 74 8.88 -9.26 -3.55
N SER A 75 7.63 -9.35 -4.01
CA SER A 75 7.28 -10.19 -5.14
C SER A 75 7.98 -9.72 -6.44
N VAL A 76 8.07 -8.41 -6.63
CA VAL A 76 8.77 -7.84 -7.78
C VAL A 76 10.27 -8.15 -7.72
N MET A 77 10.87 -7.97 -6.55
CA MET A 77 12.29 -8.26 -6.35
C MET A 77 12.59 -9.74 -6.64
N GLU A 78 11.72 -10.64 -6.19
CA GLU A 78 11.89 -12.07 -6.43
C GLU A 78 11.78 -12.41 -7.93
N GLU A 79 10.85 -11.80 -8.65
CA GLU A 79 10.72 -11.99 -10.09
C GLU A 79 11.96 -11.52 -10.84
N ILE A 80 12.49 -10.37 -10.45
CA ILE A 80 13.72 -9.83 -11.05
C ILE A 80 14.89 -10.78 -10.77
N ARG A 81 15.01 -11.28 -9.56
CA ARG A 81 16.07 -12.23 -9.19
C ARG A 81 15.99 -13.49 -10.03
N LYS A 82 14.81 -14.07 -10.20
CA LYS A 82 14.60 -15.26 -11.02
C LYS A 82 14.96 -15.01 -12.49
N ALA A 83 14.57 -13.86 -13.02
CA ALA A 83 14.87 -13.51 -14.39
C ALA A 83 16.39 -13.42 -14.63
N ARG A 84 17.13 -12.86 -13.68
CA ARG A 84 18.60 -12.79 -13.77
C ARG A 84 19.25 -14.16 -13.70
N GLN A 85 18.72 -15.04 -12.83
CA GLN A 85 19.24 -16.40 -12.72
C GLN A 85 18.93 -17.26 -13.93
N GLY A 86 17.79 -17.00 -14.57
CA GLY A 86 17.39 -17.72 -15.78
C GLY A 86 18.08 -17.24 -17.05
N ALA A 87 18.75 -16.13 -16.98
CA ALA A 87 19.52 -15.61 -18.10
C ALA A 87 20.94 -16.19 -18.08
#